data_edfcb1e9660e9195911cd17ba175bf1a
#
_entry.id   edfcb1e9660e9195911cd17ba175bf1a
#
_cell.length_a   1.000
_cell.length_b   1.000
_cell.length_c   1.000
_cell.angle_alpha   90.00
_cell.angle_beta   90.00
_cell.angle_gamma   90.00
#
_symmetry.space_group_name_H-M   'P 1'
#
loop_
_entity.id
_entity.type
_entity.pdbx_description
1 polymer ?
#
loop_
_entity_poly.entity_id
_entity_poly.type
_entity_poly.pdbx_seq_one_letter_code
_entity_poly.pdbx_strand_id
1 'polypeptide(L)'
;MSARRKRLRWVLRAVVVLVSLAAALGAFEAYLRIADPIGLNYEVEHLRYRNNALRFAWDKVPPDRIDLDGTLYRHKPSLDIDIGSYRLQTNALGFRGPEISKQKPPGTFRILVLGDSVSYGTGVNDEVTFLRRWEQTLNESGDRHFEVVNTGHPMYDTSQELALFRDEGLALDPDLVLLVYVVNDIEPTRDVVEQALLGKAPDPAEVLADPGDGWTRLADIISPVLPATARLLQLQSDAALRFLTTQPEGTEYVPERFGKGPRGWPRSQTALLAIRDLCRERRIPFVLLDNTMPAVRALPQFCRDNEIPYHELRFTPAELELPIRNSMLDSHSNARGHELLLGKLRALEPQLPLPR
;
A
#
# COMPACT_ATOMS: atom_id res chain seq x y z
N MET A 1 -24.19 61.92 -17.26
CA MET A 1 -23.07 60.95 -17.45
C MET A 1 -23.17 60.34 -18.85
N SER A 2 -22.14 60.51 -19.68
CA SER A 2 -22.17 60.01 -21.07
C SER A 2 -22.20 58.46 -21.10
N ALA A 3 -22.87 57.90 -22.09
CA ALA A 3 -22.98 56.44 -22.30
C ALA A 3 -21.60 55.76 -22.31
N ARG A 4 -20.55 56.44 -22.75
CA ARG A 4 -19.15 56.01 -22.78
C ARG A 4 -18.60 55.79 -21.35
N ARG A 5 -18.93 56.65 -20.37
CA ARG A 5 -18.49 56.49 -18.96
C ARG A 5 -19.23 55.32 -18.28
N LYS A 6 -20.48 55.05 -18.62
CA LYS A 6 -21.22 53.88 -18.13
C LYS A 6 -20.63 52.59 -18.69
N ARG A 7 -20.31 52.49 -19.97
CA ARG A 7 -19.64 51.33 -20.59
C ARG A 7 -18.27 51.06 -19.96
N LEU A 8 -17.44 52.11 -19.77
CA LEU A 8 -16.12 51.95 -19.17
C LEU A 8 -16.22 51.39 -17.74
N ARG A 9 -17.17 51.85 -16.92
CA ARG A 9 -17.39 51.30 -15.56
C ARG A 9 -17.83 49.83 -15.58
N TRP A 10 -18.68 49.43 -16.54
CA TRP A 10 -19.07 48.04 -16.68
C TRP A 10 -17.88 47.16 -17.13
N VAL A 11 -17.08 47.60 -18.05
CA VAL A 11 -15.85 46.90 -18.47
C VAL A 11 -14.87 46.76 -17.30
N LEU A 12 -14.61 47.84 -16.56
CA LEU A 12 -13.74 47.79 -15.38
C LEU A 12 -14.28 46.82 -14.32
N ARG A 13 -15.58 46.82 -14.06
CA ARG A 13 -16.18 45.85 -13.12
C ARG A 13 -16.03 44.42 -13.64
N ALA A 14 -16.26 44.15 -14.91
CA ALA A 14 -16.06 42.84 -15.49
C ALA A 14 -14.58 42.39 -15.40
N VAL A 15 -13.65 43.30 -15.68
CA VAL A 15 -12.20 43.00 -15.53
C VAL A 15 -11.84 42.69 -14.07
N VAL A 16 -12.33 43.49 -13.12
CA VAL A 16 -12.07 43.23 -11.71
C VAL A 16 -12.65 41.85 -11.31
N VAL A 17 -13.86 41.52 -11.73
CA VAL A 17 -14.46 40.21 -11.43
C VAL A 17 -13.65 39.07 -12.04
N LEU A 18 -13.23 39.18 -13.30
CA LEU A 18 -12.41 38.15 -13.96
C LEU A 18 -11.03 37.98 -13.31
N VAL A 19 -10.37 39.09 -12.93
CA VAL A 19 -9.08 39.04 -12.24
C VAL A 19 -9.24 38.43 -10.84
N SER A 20 -10.31 38.81 -10.11
CA SER A 20 -10.58 38.22 -8.80
C SER A 20 -10.88 36.72 -8.89
N LEU A 21 -11.65 36.30 -9.91
CA LEU A 21 -11.94 34.88 -10.14
C LEU A 21 -10.66 34.11 -10.50
N ALA A 22 -9.83 34.65 -11.38
CA ALA A 22 -8.55 34.03 -11.76
C ALA A 22 -7.61 33.91 -10.54
N ALA A 23 -7.55 34.96 -9.70
CA ALA A 23 -6.76 34.94 -8.46
C ALA A 23 -7.29 33.89 -7.46
N ALA A 24 -8.61 33.79 -7.30
CA ALA A 24 -9.23 32.77 -6.45
C ALA A 24 -8.97 31.34 -6.92
N LEU A 25 -9.09 31.10 -8.23
CA LEU A 25 -8.77 29.80 -8.84
C LEU A 25 -7.28 29.48 -8.71
N GLY A 26 -6.40 30.44 -8.93
CA GLY A 26 -4.96 30.25 -8.73
C GLY A 26 -4.59 29.95 -7.27
N ALA A 27 -5.22 30.64 -6.32
CA ALA A 27 -5.04 30.36 -4.88
C ALA A 27 -5.56 28.96 -4.49
N PHE A 28 -6.71 28.56 -5.04
CA PHE A 28 -7.28 27.23 -4.82
C PHE A 28 -6.37 26.12 -5.40
N GLU A 29 -5.89 26.31 -6.62
CA GLU A 29 -4.93 25.38 -7.24
C GLU A 29 -3.63 25.29 -6.42
N ALA A 30 -3.10 26.41 -5.95
CA ALA A 30 -1.92 26.43 -5.09
C ALA A 30 -2.19 25.74 -3.76
N TYR A 31 -3.36 25.94 -3.17
CA TYR A 31 -3.77 25.21 -1.95
C TYR A 31 -3.81 23.71 -2.17
N LEU A 32 -4.45 23.23 -3.26
CA LEU A 32 -4.50 21.81 -3.58
C LEU A 32 -3.12 21.19 -3.76
N ARG A 33 -2.17 21.92 -4.38
CA ARG A 33 -0.80 21.43 -4.61
C ARG A 33 0.08 21.44 -3.36
N ILE A 34 -0.07 22.44 -2.50
CA ILE A 34 0.81 22.63 -1.34
C ILE A 34 0.29 21.85 -0.13
N ALA A 35 -1.00 22.02 0.20
CA ALA A 35 -1.61 21.38 1.36
C ALA A 35 -2.06 19.95 1.08
N ASP A 36 -2.32 19.64 -0.18
CA ASP A 36 -2.80 18.34 -0.68
C ASP A 36 -3.85 17.66 0.23
N PRO A 37 -4.94 18.33 0.59
CA PRO A 37 -5.87 17.89 1.63
C PRO A 37 -6.59 16.60 1.31
N ILE A 38 -6.58 16.19 0.05
CA ILE A 38 -7.23 14.97 -0.43
C ILE A 38 -6.23 13.91 -0.90
N GLY A 39 -4.93 14.24 -1.03
CA GLY A 39 -3.89 13.31 -1.43
C GLY A 39 -3.75 13.15 -2.94
N LEU A 40 -3.91 14.21 -3.71
CA LEU A 40 -3.74 14.19 -5.17
C LEU A 40 -2.32 13.81 -5.61
N ASN A 41 -1.34 14.04 -4.75
CA ASN A 41 0.05 13.66 -5.01
C ASN A 41 0.30 12.16 -4.92
N TYR A 42 -0.60 11.39 -4.30
CA TYR A 42 -0.44 9.95 -4.08
C TYR A 42 -0.14 9.18 -5.38
N GLU A 43 -0.83 9.49 -6.47
CA GLU A 43 -0.57 8.82 -7.76
C GLU A 43 0.81 9.15 -8.31
N VAL A 44 1.25 10.40 -8.18
CA VAL A 44 2.60 10.83 -8.59
C VAL A 44 3.65 10.11 -7.75
N GLU A 45 3.43 9.99 -6.45
CA GLU A 45 4.29 9.27 -5.52
C GLU A 45 4.33 7.77 -5.84
N HIS A 46 3.18 7.17 -6.15
CA HIS A 46 3.12 5.78 -6.58
C HIS A 46 3.91 5.54 -7.88
N LEU A 47 3.82 6.44 -8.85
CA LEU A 47 4.63 6.39 -10.07
C LEU A 47 6.13 6.58 -9.77
N ARG A 48 6.50 7.51 -8.88
CA ARG A 48 7.90 7.69 -8.44
C ARG A 48 8.43 6.44 -7.78
N TYR A 49 7.66 5.84 -6.86
CA TYR A 49 7.99 4.57 -6.23
C TYR A 49 8.23 3.49 -7.28
N ARG A 50 7.26 3.24 -8.15
CA ARG A 50 7.34 2.20 -9.19
C ARG A 50 8.58 2.38 -10.08
N ASN A 51 8.84 3.58 -10.57
CA ASN A 51 9.89 3.83 -11.55
C ASN A 51 11.28 3.88 -10.92
N ASN A 52 11.40 4.38 -9.70
CA ASN A 52 12.69 4.62 -9.08
C ASN A 52 13.10 3.53 -8.08
N ALA A 53 12.14 2.93 -7.38
CA ALA A 53 12.41 1.98 -6.31
C ALA A 53 12.47 0.53 -6.76
N LEU A 54 11.75 0.15 -7.83
CA LEU A 54 11.59 -1.23 -8.22
C LEU A 54 12.56 -1.65 -9.33
N ARG A 55 12.93 -2.91 -9.30
CA ARG A 55 13.47 -3.71 -10.40
C ARG A 55 12.47 -4.80 -10.71
N PHE A 56 12.21 -5.05 -11.96
CA PHE A 56 11.21 -6.00 -12.43
C PHE A 56 11.86 -7.25 -13.01
N ALA A 57 11.15 -8.38 -12.96
CA ALA A 57 11.62 -9.63 -13.56
C ALA A 57 11.82 -9.48 -15.08
N TRP A 58 10.94 -8.72 -15.73
CA TRP A 58 11.00 -8.45 -17.19
C TRP A 58 12.12 -7.51 -17.63
N ASP A 59 12.83 -6.86 -16.71
CA ASP A 59 14.04 -6.11 -17.04
C ASP A 59 15.20 -7.03 -17.48
N LYS A 60 15.09 -8.34 -17.15
CA LYS A 60 16.17 -9.32 -17.37
C LYS A 60 15.81 -10.48 -18.30
N VAL A 61 14.52 -10.79 -18.41
CA VAL A 61 14.03 -11.91 -19.21
C VAL A 61 12.86 -11.50 -20.09
N PRO A 62 12.70 -12.09 -21.29
CA PRO A 62 11.53 -11.84 -22.14
C PRO A 62 10.22 -12.19 -21.44
N PRO A 63 9.11 -11.53 -21.78
CA PRO A 63 7.80 -11.75 -21.15
C PRO A 63 7.33 -13.22 -21.16
N ASP A 64 7.62 -13.97 -22.23
CA ASP A 64 7.28 -15.38 -22.39
C ASP A 64 8.08 -16.35 -21.50
N ARG A 65 9.13 -15.85 -20.84
CA ARG A 65 10.00 -16.60 -19.93
C ARG A 65 9.91 -16.15 -18.48
N ILE A 66 9.02 -15.22 -18.16
CA ILE A 66 8.82 -14.76 -16.78
C ILE A 66 8.13 -15.86 -15.99
N ASP A 67 8.75 -16.25 -14.88
CA ASP A 67 8.10 -17.10 -13.90
C ASP A 67 7.04 -16.29 -13.17
N LEU A 68 5.78 -16.50 -13.55
CA LEU A 68 4.64 -15.83 -12.92
C LEU A 68 4.37 -16.34 -11.49
N ASP A 69 4.93 -17.46 -11.07
CA ASP A 69 4.91 -17.95 -9.69
C ASP A 69 6.11 -17.49 -8.86
N GLY A 70 7.03 -16.74 -9.49
CA GLY A 70 8.16 -16.09 -8.85
C GLY A 70 7.86 -14.69 -8.35
N THR A 71 8.92 -14.05 -7.84
CA THR A 71 8.86 -12.61 -7.49
C THR A 71 8.89 -11.76 -8.75
N LEU A 72 7.79 -11.10 -9.09
CA LEU A 72 7.65 -10.30 -10.30
C LEU A 72 8.44 -8.99 -10.23
N TYR A 73 8.64 -8.44 -9.05
CA TYR A 73 9.44 -7.25 -8.80
C TYR A 73 10.00 -7.25 -7.38
N ARG A 74 11.05 -6.48 -7.18
CA ARG A 74 11.76 -6.30 -5.91
C ARG A 74 12.22 -4.86 -5.77
N HIS A 75 12.35 -4.38 -4.54
CA HIS A 75 13.09 -3.13 -4.33
C HIS A 75 14.54 -3.26 -4.81
N LYS A 76 15.06 -2.15 -5.33
CA LYS A 76 16.50 -2.01 -5.54
C LYS A 76 17.21 -1.97 -4.19
N PRO A 77 18.37 -2.56 -4.04
CA PRO A 77 19.15 -2.49 -2.81
C PRO A 77 19.75 -1.11 -2.60
N SER A 78 20.02 -0.77 -1.33
CA SER A 78 20.72 0.44 -0.91
C SER A 78 20.12 1.73 -1.47
N LEU A 79 18.78 1.80 -1.51
CA LEU A 79 18.06 3.00 -1.92
C LEU A 79 18.05 4.03 -0.80
N ASP A 80 18.10 5.30 -1.23
CA ASP A 80 17.82 6.45 -0.40
C ASP A 80 17.23 7.55 -1.28
N ILE A 81 15.89 7.51 -1.48
CA ILE A 81 15.19 8.36 -2.43
C ILE A 81 14.00 9.07 -1.79
N ASP A 82 13.73 10.28 -2.28
CA ASP A 82 12.55 11.05 -1.91
C ASP A 82 11.36 10.66 -2.82
N ILE A 83 10.30 10.15 -2.22
CA ILE A 83 9.07 9.81 -2.93
C ILE A 83 8.13 11.02 -3.02
N GLY A 84 8.16 11.91 -2.04
CA GLY A 84 7.31 13.07 -1.90
C GLY A 84 6.87 13.24 -0.45
N SER A 85 5.88 12.48 -0.01
CA SER A 85 5.40 12.50 1.38
C SER A 85 6.35 11.80 2.36
N TYR A 86 7.20 10.91 1.88
CA TYR A 86 8.15 10.13 2.68
C TYR A 86 9.45 9.85 1.93
N ARG A 87 10.49 9.52 2.71
CA ARG A 87 11.77 9.06 2.20
C ARG A 87 11.80 7.54 2.22
N LEU A 88 12.11 6.94 1.09
CA LEU A 88 12.29 5.49 0.96
C LEU A 88 13.76 5.14 1.12
N GLN A 89 14.03 4.30 2.10
CA GLN A 89 15.35 3.70 2.31
C GLN A 89 15.23 2.17 2.30
N THR A 90 16.16 1.50 1.64
CA THR A 90 16.30 0.05 1.66
C THR A 90 17.73 -0.33 1.99
N ASN A 91 17.89 -1.43 2.72
CA ASN A 91 19.21 -1.98 3.05
C ASN A 91 19.88 -2.66 1.82
N ALA A 92 21.08 -3.18 2.01
CA ALA A 92 21.84 -3.84 0.96
C ALA A 92 21.15 -5.11 0.36
N LEU A 93 20.15 -5.66 1.06
CA LEU A 93 19.33 -6.77 0.56
C LEU A 93 18.06 -6.31 -0.18
N GLY A 94 17.76 -5.00 -0.18
CA GLY A 94 16.56 -4.43 -0.78
C GLY A 94 15.34 -4.49 0.13
N PHE A 95 15.49 -4.77 1.41
CA PHE A 95 14.40 -4.70 2.39
C PHE A 95 14.36 -3.34 3.05
N ARG A 96 13.17 -2.91 3.46
CA ARG A 96 12.99 -1.67 4.19
C ARG A 96 13.49 -1.83 5.61
N GLY A 97 14.22 -0.85 6.11
CA GLY A 97 14.78 -0.85 7.46
C GLY A 97 16.30 -0.81 7.51
N PRO A 98 16.88 -1.09 8.68
CA PRO A 98 18.33 -1.03 8.89
C PRO A 98 19.09 -2.09 8.09
N GLU A 99 20.40 -1.88 7.98
CA GLU A 99 21.29 -2.92 7.45
C GLU A 99 21.25 -4.16 8.33
N ILE A 100 21.10 -5.31 7.67
CA ILE A 100 21.18 -6.62 8.28
C ILE A 100 22.20 -7.49 7.54
N SER A 101 22.86 -8.39 8.24
CA SER A 101 23.70 -9.39 7.59
C SER A 101 22.83 -10.54 7.09
N LYS A 102 23.17 -11.06 5.90
CA LYS A 102 22.48 -12.22 5.34
C LYS A 102 22.61 -13.43 6.29
N GLN A 103 23.82 -13.63 6.83
CA GLN A 103 24.05 -14.62 7.86
C GLN A 103 23.64 -14.04 9.22
N LYS A 104 22.71 -14.73 9.92
CA LYS A 104 22.21 -14.28 11.23
C LYS A 104 23.34 -14.24 12.27
N PRO A 105 23.55 -13.10 12.96
CA PRO A 105 24.56 -13.03 14.02
C PRO A 105 24.23 -13.94 15.20
N PRO A 106 25.24 -14.49 15.89
CA PRO A 106 25.01 -15.26 17.12
C PRO A 106 24.24 -14.44 18.18
N GLY A 107 23.29 -15.08 18.86
CA GLY A 107 22.48 -14.43 19.90
C GLY A 107 21.34 -13.55 19.39
N THR A 108 21.19 -13.41 18.07
CA THR A 108 20.08 -12.67 17.46
C THR A 108 18.84 -13.54 17.31
N PHE A 109 17.69 -13.01 17.67
CA PHE A 109 16.38 -13.56 17.31
C PHE A 109 15.82 -12.80 16.12
N ARG A 110 15.71 -13.46 14.98
CA ARG A 110 15.29 -12.84 13.72
C ARG A 110 13.83 -13.13 13.41
N ILE A 111 13.04 -12.09 13.29
CA ILE A 111 11.63 -12.12 12.92
C ILE A 111 11.53 -11.69 11.46
N LEU A 112 11.10 -12.58 10.58
CA LEU A 112 10.81 -12.26 9.19
C LEU A 112 9.34 -11.87 9.05
N VAL A 113 9.07 -10.67 8.53
CA VAL A 113 7.70 -10.19 8.32
C VAL A 113 7.40 -10.15 6.84
N LEU A 114 6.53 -11.07 6.39
CA LEU A 114 5.93 -11.08 5.07
C LEU A 114 4.74 -10.10 5.04
N GLY A 115 4.46 -9.53 3.90
CA GLY A 115 3.32 -8.64 3.71
C GLY A 115 3.53 -7.66 2.56
N ASP A 116 2.59 -6.77 2.45
CA ASP A 116 2.44 -5.82 1.37
C ASP A 116 2.78 -4.36 1.77
N SER A 117 1.99 -3.42 1.27
CA SER A 117 2.11 -1.98 1.52
C SER A 117 1.90 -1.60 3.00
N VAL A 118 1.14 -2.38 3.77
CA VAL A 118 0.89 -2.13 5.20
C VAL A 118 2.13 -2.43 6.02
N SER A 119 2.72 -3.61 5.83
CA SER A 119 3.99 -3.97 6.49
C SER A 119 5.14 -3.11 6.00
N TYR A 120 5.19 -2.82 4.69
CA TYR A 120 6.15 -1.87 4.13
C TYR A 120 6.04 -0.49 4.79
N GLY A 121 4.84 0.00 5.08
CA GLY A 121 4.58 1.33 5.65
C GLY A 121 4.56 2.42 4.57
N THR A 122 3.71 2.23 3.55
CA THR A 122 3.54 3.23 2.48
C THR A 122 3.11 4.58 3.05
N GLY A 123 3.74 5.66 2.59
CA GLY A 123 3.41 7.04 2.95
C GLY A 123 4.03 7.55 4.25
N VAL A 124 4.86 6.75 4.94
CA VAL A 124 5.59 7.19 6.13
C VAL A 124 7.07 6.82 6.05
N ASN A 125 7.91 7.56 6.76
CA ASN A 125 9.32 7.22 6.90
C ASN A 125 9.53 5.93 7.72
N ASP A 126 10.67 5.26 7.54
CA ASP A 126 10.94 3.96 8.18
C ASP A 126 10.82 4.03 9.70
N GLU A 127 11.39 5.05 10.34
CA GLU A 127 11.39 5.23 11.79
C GLU A 127 9.99 5.38 12.41
N VAL A 128 8.97 5.64 11.58
CA VAL A 128 7.57 5.78 12.01
C VAL A 128 6.82 4.47 11.89
N THR A 129 7.30 3.53 11.07
CA THR A 129 6.60 2.27 10.82
C THR A 129 6.45 1.45 12.11
N PHE A 130 5.31 0.76 12.25
CA PHE A 130 5.03 -0.04 13.44
C PHE A 130 6.02 -1.18 13.64
N LEU A 131 6.54 -1.77 12.55
CA LEU A 131 7.53 -2.86 12.62
C LEU A 131 8.89 -2.36 13.09
N ARG A 132 9.35 -1.20 12.58
CA ARG A 132 10.61 -0.61 13.02
C ARG A 132 10.58 -0.19 14.49
N ARG A 133 9.47 0.42 14.90
CA ARG A 133 9.27 0.83 16.30
C ARG A 133 9.10 -0.38 17.22
N TRP A 134 8.48 -1.45 16.73
CA TRP A 134 8.40 -2.71 17.48
C TRP A 134 9.77 -3.32 17.71
N GLU A 135 10.63 -3.39 16.69
CA GLU A 135 12.03 -3.81 16.83
C GLU A 135 12.77 -3.01 17.91
N GLN A 136 12.64 -1.68 17.87
CA GLN A 136 13.24 -0.81 18.89
C GLN A 136 12.74 -1.17 20.29
N THR A 137 11.42 -1.33 20.47
CA THR A 137 10.83 -1.68 21.76
C THR A 137 11.31 -3.04 22.28
N LEU A 138 11.42 -4.04 21.40
CA LEU A 138 11.95 -5.37 21.78
C LEU A 138 13.40 -5.28 22.23
N ASN A 139 14.19 -4.40 21.64
CA ASN A 139 15.60 -4.22 21.99
C ASN A 139 15.83 -3.32 23.23
N GLU A 140 14.82 -2.52 23.63
CA GLU A 140 14.93 -1.71 24.87
C GLU A 140 14.84 -2.54 26.16
N SER A 141 14.21 -3.70 26.10
CA SER A 141 13.78 -4.43 27.30
C SER A 141 14.56 -5.71 27.59
N GLY A 142 15.59 -6.11 26.82
CA GLY A 142 16.12 -7.45 26.94
C GLY A 142 17.62 -7.66 26.77
N ASP A 143 18.05 -8.83 27.25
CA ASP A 143 19.40 -9.36 27.10
C ASP A 143 19.66 -9.97 25.71
N ARG A 144 18.65 -9.96 24.83
CA ARG A 144 18.71 -10.56 23.49
C ARG A 144 18.52 -9.52 22.42
N HIS A 145 19.28 -9.62 21.36
CA HIS A 145 19.12 -8.76 20.18
C HIS A 145 18.03 -9.32 19.25
N PHE A 146 17.08 -8.47 18.88
CA PHE A 146 16.03 -8.76 17.90
C PHE A 146 16.30 -8.02 16.59
N GLU A 147 16.11 -8.73 15.50
CA GLU A 147 16.07 -8.15 14.14
C GLU A 147 14.67 -8.41 13.55
N VAL A 148 13.96 -7.34 13.19
CA VAL A 148 12.67 -7.42 12.48
C VAL A 148 12.90 -7.12 11.01
N VAL A 149 12.98 -8.15 10.20
CA VAL A 149 13.21 -8.05 8.76
C VAL A 149 11.89 -7.79 8.05
N ASN A 150 11.64 -6.55 7.69
CA ASN A 150 10.46 -6.13 6.95
C ASN A 150 10.64 -6.43 5.46
N THR A 151 10.04 -7.52 4.97
CA THR A 151 10.07 -7.90 3.57
C THR A 151 8.87 -7.39 2.77
N GLY A 152 8.07 -6.50 3.36
CA GLY A 152 6.88 -5.93 2.72
C GLY A 152 7.19 -5.24 1.39
N HIS A 153 6.36 -5.51 0.40
CA HIS A 153 6.41 -4.87 -0.91
C HIS A 153 5.00 -4.40 -1.28
N PRO A 154 4.79 -3.10 -1.50
CA PRO A 154 3.50 -2.60 -1.96
C PRO A 154 2.95 -3.40 -3.13
N MET A 155 1.66 -3.75 -3.05
CA MET A 155 0.93 -4.55 -4.04
C MET A 155 1.31 -6.05 -4.12
N TYR A 156 2.10 -6.59 -3.21
CA TYR A 156 2.25 -8.05 -3.13
C TYR A 156 0.95 -8.70 -2.68
N ASP A 157 0.66 -9.85 -3.26
CA ASP A 157 -0.32 -10.83 -2.77
C ASP A 157 0.41 -11.99 -2.07
N THR A 158 -0.33 -12.84 -1.38
CA THR A 158 0.25 -13.98 -0.63
C THR A 158 1.11 -14.89 -1.51
N SER A 159 0.86 -14.99 -2.82
CA SER A 159 1.68 -15.82 -3.73
C SER A 159 3.05 -15.22 -3.98
N GLN A 160 3.13 -13.89 -4.08
CA GLN A 160 4.39 -13.17 -4.24
C GLN A 160 5.19 -13.17 -2.93
N GLU A 161 4.50 -13.10 -1.78
CA GLU A 161 5.11 -13.24 -0.46
C GLU A 161 5.69 -14.65 -0.25
N LEU A 162 4.97 -15.68 -0.68
CA LEU A 162 5.46 -17.07 -0.70
C LEU A 162 6.71 -17.20 -1.57
N ALA A 163 6.69 -16.63 -2.78
CA ALA A 163 7.82 -16.69 -3.68
C ALA A 163 9.05 -16.01 -3.07
N LEU A 164 8.89 -14.82 -2.50
CA LEU A 164 9.95 -14.10 -1.79
C LEU A 164 10.47 -14.89 -0.58
N PHE A 165 9.58 -15.45 0.20
CA PHE A 165 9.93 -16.26 1.36
C PHE A 165 10.77 -17.48 0.97
N ARG A 166 10.32 -18.22 -0.06
CA ARG A 166 11.03 -19.39 -0.59
C ARG A 166 12.42 -19.03 -1.14
N ASP A 167 12.48 -17.98 -1.95
CA ASP A 167 13.66 -17.66 -2.74
C ASP A 167 14.74 -16.92 -1.92
N GLU A 168 14.33 -16.12 -0.93
CA GLU A 168 15.25 -15.27 -0.16
C GLU A 168 15.04 -15.36 1.36
N GLY A 169 13.78 -15.38 1.81
CA GLY A 169 13.44 -15.29 3.24
C GLY A 169 13.98 -16.44 4.05
N LEU A 170 13.89 -17.67 3.55
CA LEU A 170 14.42 -18.87 4.22
C LEU A 170 15.94 -18.82 4.40
N ALA A 171 16.67 -18.20 3.46
CA ALA A 171 18.13 -18.08 3.54
C ALA A 171 18.61 -17.08 4.60
N LEU A 172 17.69 -16.30 5.18
CA LEU A 172 17.97 -15.40 6.29
C LEU A 172 17.90 -16.08 7.66
N ASP A 173 17.58 -17.37 7.71
CA ASP A 173 17.48 -18.17 8.95
C ASP A 173 16.57 -17.52 10.02
N PRO A 174 15.27 -17.26 9.72
CA PRO A 174 14.37 -16.64 10.67
C PRO A 174 14.00 -17.60 11.81
N ASP A 175 13.84 -17.05 13.02
CA ASP A 175 13.36 -17.77 14.21
C ASP A 175 11.82 -17.70 14.33
N LEU A 176 11.20 -16.72 13.66
CA LEU A 176 9.75 -16.50 13.59
C LEU A 176 9.40 -15.90 12.25
N VAL A 177 8.34 -16.37 11.63
CA VAL A 177 7.72 -15.78 10.45
C VAL A 177 6.36 -15.20 10.83
N LEU A 178 6.17 -13.91 10.57
CA LEU A 178 4.88 -13.23 10.65
C LEU A 178 4.40 -12.91 9.24
N LEU A 179 3.12 -13.04 8.99
CA LEU A 179 2.50 -12.57 7.76
C LEU A 179 1.43 -11.55 8.13
N VAL A 180 1.60 -10.31 7.68
CA VAL A 180 0.60 -9.24 7.83
C VAL A 180 -0.35 -9.32 6.64
N TYR A 181 -1.47 -10.01 6.85
CA TYR A 181 -2.45 -10.31 5.82
C TYR A 181 -3.43 -9.15 5.64
N VAL A 182 -3.62 -8.73 4.41
CA VAL A 182 -4.51 -7.62 4.04
C VAL A 182 -5.49 -8.05 2.94
N VAL A 183 -6.39 -7.17 2.51
CA VAL A 183 -7.43 -7.53 1.55
C VAL A 183 -6.89 -7.84 0.15
N ASN A 184 -5.81 -7.17 -0.29
CA ASN A 184 -5.18 -7.43 -1.58
C ASN A 184 -4.46 -8.78 -1.67
N ASP A 185 -4.21 -9.45 -0.56
CA ASP A 185 -3.76 -10.86 -0.55
C ASP A 185 -4.72 -11.82 -1.29
N ILE A 186 -5.97 -11.38 -1.42
CA ILE A 186 -7.02 -12.11 -2.13
C ILE A 186 -7.22 -11.54 -3.54
N GLU A 187 -6.89 -10.27 -3.74
CA GLU A 187 -7.07 -9.60 -5.02
C GLU A 187 -6.01 -10.06 -6.04
N PRO A 188 -6.39 -10.25 -7.31
CA PRO A 188 -5.44 -10.71 -8.32
C PRO A 188 -4.58 -9.56 -8.86
N THR A 189 -3.79 -8.90 -8.02
CA THR A 189 -2.84 -7.86 -8.48
C THR A 189 -1.91 -8.42 -9.55
N ARG A 190 -1.55 -9.69 -9.44
CA ARG A 190 -0.79 -10.42 -10.43
C ARG A 190 -1.51 -10.50 -11.78
N ASP A 191 -2.84 -10.63 -11.81
CA ASP A 191 -3.59 -10.72 -13.06
C ASP A 191 -3.45 -9.43 -13.88
N VAL A 192 -3.38 -8.28 -13.22
CA VAL A 192 -3.12 -6.98 -13.88
C VAL A 192 -1.72 -6.95 -14.48
N VAL A 193 -0.73 -7.44 -13.73
CA VAL A 193 0.66 -7.52 -14.22
C VAL A 193 0.77 -8.53 -15.36
N GLU A 194 0.15 -9.70 -15.23
CA GLU A 194 0.12 -10.74 -16.28
C GLU A 194 -0.55 -10.23 -17.56
N GLN A 195 -1.69 -9.56 -17.43
CA GLN A 195 -2.38 -8.97 -18.59
C GLN A 195 -1.55 -7.89 -19.25
N ALA A 196 -0.87 -7.05 -18.47
CA ALA A 196 0.04 -6.03 -18.99
C ALA A 196 1.23 -6.65 -19.74
N LEU A 197 1.82 -7.71 -19.20
CA LEU A 197 2.94 -8.43 -19.82
C LEU A 197 2.55 -9.17 -21.10
N LEU A 198 1.31 -9.69 -21.16
CA LEU A 198 0.79 -10.40 -22.32
C LEU A 198 0.22 -9.45 -23.38
N GLY A 199 0.31 -8.13 -23.18
CA GLY A 199 -0.31 -7.13 -24.08
C GLY A 199 -1.83 -7.21 -24.15
N LYS A 200 -2.46 -7.83 -23.16
CA LYS A 200 -3.92 -8.00 -23.04
C LYS A 200 -4.56 -6.98 -22.11
N ALA A 201 -3.74 -6.13 -21.45
CA ALA A 201 -4.30 -4.99 -20.75
C ALA A 201 -5.00 -4.09 -21.74
N PRO A 202 -6.22 -3.63 -21.47
CA PRO A 202 -6.82 -2.61 -22.30
C PRO A 202 -5.83 -1.45 -22.38
N ASP A 203 -5.69 -0.86 -23.58
CA ASP A 203 -4.89 0.33 -23.76
C ASP A 203 -5.32 1.34 -22.68
N PRO A 204 -4.41 1.91 -21.90
CA PRO A 204 -4.76 2.98 -20.97
C PRO A 204 -5.58 4.09 -21.65
N ALA A 205 -5.38 4.32 -22.96
CA ALA A 205 -6.19 5.21 -23.75
C ALA A 205 -7.63 4.71 -23.95
N GLU A 206 -7.89 3.40 -24.01
CA GLU A 206 -9.25 2.85 -24.10
C GLU A 206 -9.98 2.86 -22.76
N VAL A 207 -9.27 2.67 -21.65
CA VAL A 207 -9.84 2.81 -20.29
C VAL A 207 -10.13 4.28 -19.97
N LEU A 208 -9.33 5.20 -20.53
CA LEU A 208 -9.53 6.65 -20.44
C LEU A 208 -10.51 7.19 -21.48
N ALA A 209 -10.86 6.41 -22.50
CA ALA A 209 -11.82 6.74 -23.56
C ALA A 209 -13.28 6.44 -23.19
N ASP A 210 -13.58 6.12 -21.92
CA ASP A 210 -14.95 6.25 -21.43
C ASP A 210 -15.39 7.69 -21.77
N PRO A 211 -16.48 7.90 -22.55
CA PRO A 211 -16.98 9.23 -22.87
C PRO A 211 -17.51 9.89 -21.60
N GLY A 212 -16.59 10.18 -20.68
CA GLY A 212 -16.81 10.69 -19.35
C GLY A 212 -17.86 11.78 -19.32
N ASP A 213 -18.55 11.87 -18.23
CA ASP A 213 -19.56 12.90 -17.97
C ASP A 213 -18.99 14.32 -18.27
N GLY A 214 -19.83 15.33 -18.18
CA GLY A 214 -19.42 16.70 -18.47
C GLY A 214 -18.26 17.22 -17.60
N TRP A 215 -18.02 16.60 -16.44
CA TRP A 215 -16.92 16.95 -15.54
C TRP A 215 -15.55 16.47 -16.05
N THR A 216 -15.48 15.29 -16.64
CA THR A 216 -14.25 14.78 -17.28
C THR A 216 -13.84 15.66 -18.43
N ARG A 217 -14.79 16.06 -19.30
CA ARG A 217 -14.51 16.99 -20.42
C ARG A 217 -14.04 18.36 -19.94
N LEU A 218 -14.65 18.89 -18.87
CA LEU A 218 -14.19 20.15 -18.28
C LEU A 218 -12.80 20.02 -17.70
N ALA A 219 -12.51 18.92 -17.02
CA ALA A 219 -11.20 18.64 -16.45
C ALA A 219 -10.12 18.61 -17.54
N ASP A 220 -10.37 17.98 -18.69
CA ASP A 220 -9.43 17.94 -19.82
C ASP A 220 -9.13 19.34 -20.38
N ILE A 221 -10.14 20.21 -20.43
CA ILE A 221 -9.98 21.61 -20.92
C ILE A 221 -9.11 22.42 -19.96
N ILE A 222 -9.27 22.28 -18.66
CA ILE A 222 -8.56 23.09 -17.66
C ILE A 222 -7.23 22.50 -17.21
N SER A 223 -6.99 21.21 -17.45
CA SER A 223 -5.79 20.47 -17.01
C SER A 223 -4.45 21.15 -17.36
N PRO A 224 -4.27 21.77 -18.54
CA PRO A 224 -3.01 22.43 -18.86
C PRO A 224 -2.66 23.61 -17.94
N VAL A 225 -3.68 24.23 -17.33
CA VAL A 225 -3.51 25.44 -16.49
C VAL A 225 -3.73 25.14 -15.02
N LEU A 226 -4.70 24.30 -14.71
CA LEU A 226 -5.14 23.96 -13.35
C LEU A 226 -5.17 22.42 -13.14
N PRO A 227 -4.01 21.72 -13.19
CA PRO A 227 -3.99 20.25 -13.20
C PRO A 227 -4.52 19.62 -11.90
N ALA A 228 -4.27 20.21 -10.73
CA ALA A 228 -4.79 19.67 -9.48
C ALA A 228 -6.33 19.83 -9.39
N THR A 229 -6.85 20.96 -9.82
CA THR A 229 -8.30 21.20 -9.91
C THR A 229 -8.95 20.28 -10.94
N ALA A 230 -8.31 20.07 -12.10
CA ALA A 230 -8.76 19.14 -13.12
C ALA A 230 -8.85 17.71 -12.56
N ARG A 231 -7.81 17.27 -11.86
CA ARG A 231 -7.79 15.94 -11.21
C ARG A 231 -8.90 15.79 -10.18
N LEU A 232 -9.14 16.83 -9.37
CA LEU A 232 -10.26 16.82 -8.42
C LEU A 232 -11.61 16.62 -9.12
N LEU A 233 -11.82 17.26 -10.26
CA LEU A 233 -13.05 17.12 -11.06
C LEU A 233 -13.17 15.70 -11.65
N GLN A 234 -12.08 15.12 -12.13
CA GLN A 234 -12.06 13.74 -12.62
C GLN A 234 -12.43 12.74 -11.49
N LEU A 235 -11.87 12.92 -10.31
CA LEU A 235 -12.16 12.07 -9.16
C LEU A 235 -13.62 12.12 -8.70
N GLN A 236 -14.34 13.23 -8.93
CA GLN A 236 -15.77 13.31 -8.61
C GLN A 236 -16.61 12.40 -9.52
N SER A 237 -16.14 12.12 -10.73
CA SER A 237 -16.79 11.17 -11.65
C SER A 237 -16.33 9.73 -11.41
N ASP A 238 -15.25 9.53 -10.66
CA ASP A 238 -14.63 8.23 -10.48
C ASP A 238 -15.35 7.36 -9.42
N ALA A 239 -15.52 6.07 -9.72
CA ALA A 239 -16.09 5.10 -8.79
C ALA A 239 -15.29 5.02 -7.46
N ALA A 240 -14.01 5.35 -7.48
CA ALA A 240 -13.14 5.41 -6.32
C ALA A 240 -13.61 6.45 -5.27
N LEU A 241 -14.04 7.64 -5.70
CA LEU A 241 -14.55 8.63 -4.77
C LEU A 241 -15.89 8.17 -4.16
N ARG A 242 -16.74 7.53 -4.95
CA ARG A 242 -17.98 6.91 -4.46
C ARG A 242 -17.69 5.80 -3.46
N PHE A 243 -16.67 4.99 -3.70
CA PHE A 243 -16.23 3.93 -2.78
C PHE A 243 -15.75 4.52 -1.44
N LEU A 244 -14.97 5.61 -1.47
CA LEU A 244 -14.46 6.28 -0.27
C LEU A 244 -15.57 7.00 0.53
N THR A 245 -16.60 7.49 -0.16
CA THR A 245 -17.71 8.24 0.48
C THR A 245 -18.92 7.38 0.86
N THR A 246 -19.05 6.19 0.27
CA THR A 246 -20.22 5.32 0.45
C THR A 246 -19.89 3.96 1.04
N GLN A 247 -18.73 3.77 1.68
CA GLN A 247 -18.48 2.53 2.40
C GLN A 247 -19.55 2.36 3.48
N PRO A 248 -20.47 1.38 3.34
CA PRO A 248 -21.35 1.06 4.43
C PRO A 248 -20.49 0.51 5.56
N GLU A 249 -20.63 1.05 6.76
CA GLU A 249 -20.08 0.47 7.97
C GLU A 249 -20.40 -1.04 8.00
N GLY A 250 -19.38 -1.88 8.16
CA GLY A 250 -19.56 -3.31 8.44
C GLY A 250 -19.71 -4.24 7.24
N THR A 251 -19.37 -3.84 6.02
CA THR A 251 -19.30 -4.82 4.92
C THR A 251 -18.10 -5.73 5.07
N GLU A 252 -18.38 -6.97 5.45
CA GLU A 252 -17.41 -8.06 5.39
C GLU A 252 -17.07 -8.35 3.92
N TYR A 253 -15.80 -8.55 3.65
CA TYR A 253 -15.36 -9.02 2.34
C TYR A 253 -15.80 -10.46 2.14
N VAL A 254 -16.62 -10.70 1.12
CA VAL A 254 -17.07 -12.03 0.76
C VAL A 254 -16.26 -12.49 -0.45
N PRO A 255 -15.36 -13.47 -0.29
CA PRO A 255 -14.45 -13.94 -1.36
C PRO A 255 -15.16 -14.34 -2.65
N GLU A 256 -16.42 -14.79 -2.53
CA GLU A 256 -17.24 -15.26 -3.67
C GLU A 256 -17.59 -14.15 -4.68
N ARG A 257 -17.49 -12.86 -4.28
CA ARG A 257 -17.69 -11.73 -5.20
C ARG A 257 -16.50 -11.48 -6.12
N PHE A 258 -15.28 -11.87 -5.71
CA PHE A 258 -14.04 -11.55 -6.38
C PHE A 258 -13.29 -12.75 -6.97
N GLY A 259 -13.78 -13.98 -6.78
CA GLY A 259 -13.03 -15.17 -7.19
C GLY A 259 -13.89 -16.32 -7.70
N LYS A 260 -14.43 -16.19 -8.91
CA LYS A 260 -14.86 -17.38 -9.66
C LYS A 260 -13.64 -17.91 -10.44
N GLY A 261 -12.96 -18.90 -9.87
CA GLY A 261 -11.81 -19.55 -10.53
C GLY A 261 -10.66 -19.84 -9.57
N PRO A 262 -9.53 -20.39 -10.04
CA PRO A 262 -8.34 -20.70 -9.23
C PRO A 262 -7.57 -19.44 -8.77
N ARG A 263 -8.11 -18.29 -8.99
CA ARG A 263 -7.57 -16.95 -8.72
C ARG A 263 -8.24 -16.38 -7.46
N GLY A 264 -7.63 -15.41 -6.82
CA GLY A 264 -8.18 -14.78 -5.62
C GLY A 264 -8.06 -15.68 -4.38
N TRP A 265 -9.14 -15.82 -3.61
CA TRP A 265 -9.14 -16.57 -2.34
C TRP A 265 -8.56 -17.99 -2.42
N PRO A 266 -8.93 -18.86 -3.40
CA PRO A 266 -8.32 -20.18 -3.51
C PRO A 266 -6.80 -20.15 -3.71
N ARG A 267 -6.28 -19.14 -4.41
CA ARG A 267 -4.87 -18.97 -4.62
C ARG A 267 -4.17 -18.53 -3.34
N SER A 268 -4.72 -17.54 -2.65
CA SER A 268 -4.23 -17.11 -1.34
C SER A 268 -4.20 -18.26 -0.34
N GLN A 269 -5.25 -19.09 -0.28
CA GLN A 269 -5.30 -20.32 0.52
C GLN A 269 -4.14 -21.27 0.20
N THR A 270 -3.89 -21.52 -1.08
CA THR A 270 -2.78 -22.39 -1.52
C THR A 270 -1.44 -21.83 -1.07
N ALA A 271 -1.22 -20.52 -1.21
CA ALA A 271 0.01 -19.87 -0.79
C ALA A 271 0.18 -19.87 0.73
N LEU A 272 -0.88 -19.61 1.50
CA LEU A 272 -0.86 -19.70 2.96
C LEU A 272 -0.48 -21.10 3.45
N LEU A 273 -1.04 -22.14 2.84
CA LEU A 273 -0.69 -23.52 3.17
C LEU A 273 0.77 -23.82 2.84
N ALA A 274 1.27 -23.36 1.71
CA ALA A 274 2.67 -23.54 1.32
C ALA A 274 3.64 -22.80 2.27
N ILE A 275 3.33 -21.57 2.69
CA ILE A 275 4.13 -20.85 3.71
C ILE A 275 4.14 -21.64 5.03
N ARG A 276 2.96 -22.07 5.51
CA ARG A 276 2.84 -22.89 6.71
C ARG A 276 3.70 -24.15 6.63
N ASP A 277 3.62 -24.87 5.52
CA ASP A 277 4.30 -26.15 5.37
C ASP A 277 5.82 -25.97 5.28
N LEU A 278 6.31 -24.96 4.55
CA LEU A 278 7.73 -24.59 4.55
C LEU A 278 8.23 -24.22 5.95
N CYS A 279 7.44 -23.50 6.73
CA CYS A 279 7.78 -23.17 8.11
C CYS A 279 7.82 -24.42 8.99
N ARG A 280 6.85 -25.34 8.85
CA ARG A 280 6.82 -26.62 9.60
C ARG A 280 8.02 -27.49 9.26
N GLU A 281 8.38 -27.66 8.01
CA GLU A 281 9.55 -28.41 7.56
C GLU A 281 10.86 -27.90 8.20
N ARG A 282 10.96 -26.58 8.37
CA ARG A 282 12.13 -25.92 8.96
C ARG A 282 12.02 -25.72 10.45
N ARG A 283 10.89 -26.12 11.08
CA ARG A 283 10.58 -25.90 12.50
C ARG A 283 10.60 -24.43 12.91
N ILE A 284 10.17 -23.57 12.01
CA ILE A 284 10.04 -22.13 12.23
C ILE A 284 8.57 -21.86 12.63
N PRO A 285 8.29 -21.22 13.77
CA PRO A 285 6.95 -20.73 14.08
C PRO A 285 6.44 -19.77 12.99
N PHE A 286 5.17 -19.95 12.60
CA PHE A 286 4.49 -19.08 11.66
C PHE A 286 3.21 -18.53 12.29
N VAL A 287 2.97 -17.23 12.19
CA VAL A 287 1.77 -16.55 12.72
C VAL A 287 1.21 -15.61 11.68
N LEU A 288 -0.11 -15.66 11.46
CA LEU A 288 -0.83 -14.75 10.60
C LEU A 288 -1.43 -13.61 11.44
N LEU A 289 -1.13 -12.37 11.05
CA LEU A 289 -1.67 -11.13 11.62
C LEU A 289 -2.67 -10.53 10.64
N ASP A 290 -3.96 -10.65 10.94
CA ASP A 290 -5.04 -10.17 10.07
C ASP A 290 -5.25 -8.67 10.20
N ASN A 291 -4.90 -7.91 9.17
CA ASN A 291 -5.19 -6.49 9.02
C ASN A 291 -6.12 -6.22 7.83
N THR A 292 -7.00 -7.18 7.50
CA THR A 292 -7.95 -7.01 6.39
C THR A 292 -8.99 -5.94 6.69
N MET A 293 -9.19 -5.05 5.73
CA MET A 293 -10.23 -4.02 5.76
C MET A 293 -10.81 -3.86 4.34
N PRO A 294 -12.08 -4.27 4.14
CA PRO A 294 -13.00 -4.93 5.08
C PRO A 294 -12.52 -6.33 5.52
N ALA A 295 -13.09 -6.81 6.63
CA ALA A 295 -12.72 -8.12 7.20
C ALA A 295 -13.01 -9.27 6.23
N VAL A 296 -12.05 -10.19 6.09
CA VAL A 296 -12.25 -11.43 5.30
C VAL A 296 -12.88 -12.49 6.18
N ARG A 297 -14.20 -12.68 6.05
CA ARG A 297 -15.00 -13.55 6.92
C ARG A 297 -14.50 -15.00 6.98
N ALA A 298 -13.99 -15.52 5.87
CA ALA A 298 -13.54 -16.90 5.79
C ALA A 298 -12.16 -17.14 6.42
N LEU A 299 -11.33 -16.09 6.61
CA LEU A 299 -9.94 -16.21 7.01
C LEU A 299 -9.75 -16.83 8.42
N PRO A 300 -10.47 -16.40 9.47
CA PRO A 300 -10.29 -16.99 10.81
C PRO A 300 -10.64 -18.49 10.85
N GLN A 301 -11.69 -18.91 10.14
CA GLN A 301 -12.07 -20.32 10.10
C GLN A 301 -11.03 -21.13 9.32
N PHE A 302 -10.57 -20.61 8.17
CA PHE A 302 -9.53 -21.25 7.38
C PHE A 302 -8.24 -21.45 8.19
N CYS A 303 -7.81 -20.44 8.96
CA CYS A 303 -6.63 -20.53 9.82
C CYS A 303 -6.82 -21.63 10.91
N ARG A 304 -7.98 -21.70 11.56
CA ARG A 304 -8.28 -22.76 12.55
C ARG A 304 -8.23 -24.14 11.92
N ASP A 305 -8.89 -24.35 10.79
CA ASP A 305 -8.98 -25.65 10.11
C ASP A 305 -7.61 -26.16 9.62
N ASN A 306 -6.67 -25.24 9.41
CA ASN A 306 -5.33 -25.52 8.90
C ASN A 306 -4.22 -25.33 9.94
N GLU A 307 -4.57 -25.16 11.22
CA GLU A 307 -3.63 -25.00 12.33
C GLU A 307 -2.61 -23.86 12.10
N ILE A 308 -3.09 -22.74 11.53
CA ILE A 308 -2.31 -21.51 11.39
C ILE A 308 -2.62 -20.61 12.59
N PRO A 309 -1.67 -20.30 13.48
CA PRO A 309 -1.85 -19.31 14.52
C PRO A 309 -2.29 -17.98 13.93
N TYR A 310 -3.39 -17.43 14.44
CA TYR A 310 -4.08 -16.28 13.88
C TYR A 310 -4.37 -15.26 14.98
N HIS A 311 -4.06 -13.99 14.70
CA HIS A 311 -4.40 -12.86 15.56
C HIS A 311 -4.91 -11.68 14.73
N GLU A 312 -5.87 -10.95 15.28
CA GLU A 312 -6.41 -9.74 14.66
C GLU A 312 -5.52 -8.53 14.94
N LEU A 313 -5.09 -7.86 13.87
CA LEU A 313 -4.37 -6.58 13.90
C LEU A 313 -5.23 -5.42 13.37
N ARG A 314 -6.47 -5.71 12.96
CA ARG A 314 -7.41 -4.77 12.36
C ARG A 314 -7.74 -3.59 13.27
N PHE A 315 -7.98 -2.44 12.67
CA PHE A 315 -8.55 -1.31 13.38
C PHE A 315 -10.00 -1.59 13.79
N THR A 316 -10.35 -1.18 14.99
CA THR A 316 -11.74 -1.19 15.47
C THR A 316 -12.54 -0.10 14.78
N PRO A 317 -13.90 -0.18 14.76
CA PRO A 317 -14.72 0.90 14.23
C PRO A 317 -14.42 2.27 14.85
N ALA A 318 -14.18 2.33 16.16
CA ALA A 318 -13.82 3.57 16.84
C ALA A 318 -12.45 4.12 16.42
N GLU A 319 -11.48 3.26 16.11
CA GLU A 319 -10.18 3.67 15.60
C GLU A 319 -10.28 4.19 14.15
N LEU A 320 -11.19 3.64 13.34
CA LEU A 320 -11.44 4.08 11.97
C LEU A 320 -12.03 5.49 11.87
N GLU A 321 -12.69 5.96 12.91
CA GLU A 321 -13.17 7.36 13.03
C GLU A 321 -12.01 8.35 13.25
N LEU A 322 -10.83 7.88 13.62
CA LEU A 322 -9.67 8.72 13.84
C LEU A 322 -8.97 9.05 12.51
N PRO A 323 -8.23 10.17 12.41
CA PRO A 323 -7.43 10.49 11.23
C PRO A 323 -6.17 9.63 11.19
N ILE A 324 -6.32 8.35 10.82
CA ILE A 324 -5.26 7.34 10.79
C ILE A 324 -4.74 7.04 9.37
N ARG A 325 -5.32 7.67 8.36
CA ARG A 325 -4.93 7.50 6.94
C ARG A 325 -4.02 8.63 6.50
N ASN A 326 -3.17 8.37 5.52
CA ASN A 326 -2.31 9.40 4.93
C ASN A 326 -3.16 10.53 4.31
N SER A 327 -4.19 10.17 3.54
CA SER A 327 -5.10 11.13 2.93
C SER A 327 -6.44 10.47 2.58
N MET A 328 -7.33 11.21 1.91
CA MET A 328 -8.58 10.66 1.39
C MET A 328 -8.33 9.65 0.26
N LEU A 329 -7.36 9.89 -0.62
CA LEU A 329 -7.01 9.02 -1.76
C LEU A 329 -5.99 7.95 -1.38
N ASP A 330 -5.18 8.18 -0.36
CA ASP A 330 -4.24 7.22 0.18
C ASP A 330 -4.75 6.66 1.51
N SER A 331 -5.36 5.49 1.44
CA SER A 331 -5.93 4.80 2.61
C SER A 331 -4.90 4.14 3.53
N HIS A 332 -3.61 4.15 3.17
CA HIS A 332 -2.55 3.61 4.03
C HIS A 332 -2.43 4.37 5.35
N SER A 333 -1.94 3.67 6.36
CA SER A 333 -1.79 4.20 7.70
C SER A 333 -0.76 5.32 7.75
N ASN A 334 -1.14 6.48 8.31
CA ASN A 334 -0.20 7.54 8.67
C ASN A 334 0.51 7.23 10.00
N ALA A 335 1.30 8.16 10.52
CA ALA A 335 2.03 7.99 11.79
C ALA A 335 1.13 7.55 12.95
N ARG A 336 -0.09 8.09 13.05
CA ARG A 336 -1.05 7.70 14.09
C ARG A 336 -1.61 6.29 13.88
N GLY A 337 -1.87 5.91 12.62
CA GLY A 337 -2.27 4.54 12.29
C GLY A 337 -1.17 3.53 12.65
N HIS A 338 0.08 3.84 12.34
CA HIS A 338 1.23 3.02 12.74
C HIS A 338 1.40 2.94 14.27
N GLU A 339 1.10 4.01 15.01
CA GLU A 339 1.10 3.98 16.49
C GLU A 339 0.06 2.98 17.03
N LEU A 340 -1.14 2.98 16.47
CA LEU A 340 -2.19 2.03 16.86
C LEU A 340 -1.81 0.59 16.51
N LEU A 341 -1.25 0.35 15.31
CA LEU A 341 -0.75 -0.97 14.91
C LEU A 341 0.35 -1.46 15.85
N LEU A 342 1.29 -0.58 16.26
CA LEU A 342 2.31 -0.90 17.25
C LEU A 342 1.67 -1.30 18.59
N GLY A 343 0.71 -0.53 19.08
CA GLY A 343 0.01 -0.83 20.33
C GLY A 343 -0.68 -2.21 20.29
N LYS A 344 -1.33 -2.55 19.17
CA LYS A 344 -1.95 -3.86 18.97
C LYS A 344 -0.91 -4.98 18.93
N LEU A 345 0.17 -4.79 18.17
CA LEU A 345 1.24 -5.80 18.06
C LEU A 345 1.90 -6.07 19.40
N ARG A 346 2.17 -5.03 20.20
CA ARG A 346 2.69 -5.18 21.57
C ARG A 346 1.73 -5.92 22.49
N ALA A 347 0.44 -5.69 22.37
CA ALA A 347 -0.57 -6.42 23.14
C ALA A 347 -0.62 -7.92 22.79
N LEU A 348 -0.16 -8.28 21.58
CA LEU A 348 -0.07 -9.66 21.12
C LEU A 348 1.25 -10.35 21.53
N GLU A 349 2.31 -9.63 21.94
CA GLU A 349 3.62 -10.20 22.30
C GLU A 349 3.55 -11.40 23.25
N PRO A 350 2.71 -11.41 24.32
CA PRO A 350 2.60 -12.58 25.22
C PRO A 350 2.08 -13.86 24.53
N GLN A 351 1.45 -13.71 23.36
CA GLN A 351 0.86 -14.80 22.58
C GLN A 351 1.75 -15.20 21.40
N LEU A 352 2.77 -14.41 21.09
CA LEU A 352 3.74 -14.70 20.04
C LEU A 352 4.84 -15.63 20.56
N PRO A 353 5.41 -16.49 19.73
CA PRO A 353 6.49 -17.40 20.11
C PRO A 353 7.84 -16.66 20.21
N LEU A 354 7.86 -15.59 21.00
CA LEU A 354 9.07 -14.84 21.30
C LEU A 354 9.85 -15.51 22.45
N PRO A 355 11.18 -15.44 22.44
CA PRO A 355 11.98 -15.91 23.57
C PRO A 355 11.69 -15.04 24.80
N ARG A 356 11.56 -15.69 25.94
CA ARG A 356 11.37 -15.04 27.25
C ARG A 356 12.70 -14.60 27.83
#